data_bf2366f3084aee9acefebf1f7f98368a
#
_entry.id   bf2366f3084aee9acefebf1f7f98368a
#
_cell.length_a   1.000
_cell.length_b   1.000
_cell.length_c   1.000
_cell.angle_alpha   90.00
_cell.angle_beta   90.00
_cell.angle_gamma   90.00
#
_symmetry.space_group_name_H-M   'P 1'
#
loop_
_entity.id
_entity.type
_entity.pdbx_description
1 polymer ?
#
loop_
_entity_poly.entity_id
_entity_poly.type
_entity_poly.pdbx_seq_one_letter_code
_entity_poly.pdbx_strand_id
1 'polypeptide(L)'
;MYFSLYSLMEIWSQVMETGATPPVDIYPFLHWLPQRIFLNWRDRATQVQQSMNSLYSSFLSDLRSRRAATGSRASLMDKVLDQVESEKAAVPGMTYSDHELWFLGGTLTEGGSDTSASIITALVQAMLTNPDVQREAQAEIDAVIPADRSPTWADYASLPYVAQCVKETMRWRPVTPLAFPHALAQDDWVDGYFLPKGTTVIINAWGMQHDTKRYSKPEAFDPEHFAGCTKLAPELANGPWEERDHYGYGAGRRLCPGIHLAERNLFLAMAKLLWAFEILPAVDGETGEKVGVSTDPREAYCEGFLVCAYDFPARFRVRGEQRRETVMREFGEEEGVFRRFEG
;
A
#
# COMPACT_ATOMS: atom_id res chain seq x y z
N MET A 1 17.82 -7.95 6.62
CA MET A 1 16.36 -8.17 6.75
C MET A 1 15.56 -7.39 5.71
N TYR A 2 15.53 -6.05 5.71
CA TYR A 2 14.75 -5.25 4.74
C TYR A 2 15.11 -5.54 3.28
N PHE A 3 16.38 -5.63 2.94
CA PHE A 3 16.84 -5.87 1.56
C PHE A 3 16.32 -7.21 0.99
N SER A 4 16.21 -8.25 1.83
CA SER A 4 15.67 -9.55 1.40
C SER A 4 14.15 -9.55 1.21
N LEU A 5 13.39 -8.73 1.97
CA LEU A 5 11.95 -8.60 1.78
C LEU A 5 11.64 -7.89 0.45
N TYR A 6 12.23 -6.73 0.19
CA TYR A 6 12.01 -5.99 -1.06
C TYR A 6 12.38 -6.79 -2.31
N SER A 7 13.53 -7.46 -2.29
CA SER A 7 13.92 -8.33 -3.42
C SER A 7 12.96 -9.50 -3.63
N LEU A 8 12.41 -10.05 -2.54
CA LEU A 8 11.40 -11.10 -2.63
C LEU A 8 10.08 -10.56 -3.21
N MET A 9 9.66 -9.37 -2.77
CA MET A 9 8.43 -8.72 -3.25
C MET A 9 8.48 -8.39 -4.73
N GLU A 10 9.63 -7.97 -5.23
CA GLU A 10 9.85 -7.72 -6.66
C GLU A 10 9.62 -9.00 -7.48
N ILE A 11 10.29 -10.11 -7.11
CA ILE A 11 10.15 -11.40 -7.80
C ILE A 11 8.71 -11.93 -7.67
N TRP A 12 8.09 -11.79 -6.49
CA TRP A 12 6.70 -12.18 -6.25
C TRP A 12 5.73 -11.40 -7.14
N SER A 13 5.88 -10.08 -7.22
CA SER A 13 5.05 -9.20 -8.05
C SER A 13 5.12 -9.59 -9.52
N GLN A 14 6.32 -9.90 -10.03
CA GLN A 14 6.53 -10.37 -11.41
C GLN A 14 5.87 -11.73 -11.67
N VAL A 15 5.85 -12.63 -10.70
CA VAL A 15 5.20 -13.95 -10.86
C VAL A 15 3.69 -13.83 -10.79
N MET A 16 3.17 -12.91 -9.97
CA MET A 16 1.74 -12.67 -9.78
C MET A 16 1.12 -11.77 -10.86
N GLU A 17 1.93 -11.18 -11.73
CA GLU A 17 1.46 -10.34 -12.81
C GLU A 17 0.51 -11.10 -13.75
N THR A 18 -0.59 -10.45 -14.14
CA THR A 18 -1.57 -11.02 -15.07
C THR A 18 -0.93 -11.25 -16.44
N GLY A 19 -0.83 -12.51 -16.83
CA GLY A 19 -0.17 -12.92 -18.08
C GLY A 19 1.28 -13.40 -17.93
N ALA A 20 1.93 -13.20 -16.77
CA ALA A 20 3.27 -13.71 -16.52
C ALA A 20 3.34 -15.24 -16.39
N THR A 21 2.20 -15.87 -16.14
CA THR A 21 2.01 -17.32 -16.07
C THR A 21 0.94 -17.77 -17.07
N PRO A 22 1.04 -18.99 -17.64
CA PRO A 22 -0.01 -19.49 -18.51
C PRO A 22 -1.32 -19.63 -17.72
N PRO A 23 -2.47 -19.36 -18.32
CA PRO A 23 -3.78 -19.42 -17.64
C PRO A 23 -4.21 -20.87 -17.39
N VAL A 24 -3.46 -21.58 -16.56
CA VAL A 24 -3.66 -23.01 -16.26
C VAL A 24 -4.94 -23.27 -15.49
N ASP A 25 -5.44 -22.30 -14.75
CA ASP A 25 -6.71 -22.37 -14.03
C ASP A 25 -7.90 -22.35 -14.98
N ILE A 26 -7.77 -21.69 -16.15
CA ILE A 26 -8.79 -21.62 -17.19
C ILE A 26 -8.64 -22.81 -18.16
N TYR A 27 -7.40 -23.15 -18.47
CA TYR A 27 -7.05 -24.20 -19.43
C TYR A 27 -6.13 -25.25 -18.78
N PRO A 28 -6.67 -26.22 -18.01
CA PRO A 28 -5.87 -27.19 -17.26
C PRO A 28 -4.89 -28.03 -18.11
N PHE A 29 -5.20 -28.23 -19.40
CA PHE A 29 -4.28 -28.95 -20.31
C PHE A 29 -2.92 -28.26 -20.48
N LEU A 30 -2.81 -26.96 -20.22
CA LEU A 30 -1.56 -26.22 -20.25
C LEU A 30 -0.54 -26.74 -19.22
N HIS A 31 -0.99 -27.42 -18.16
CA HIS A 31 -0.09 -28.11 -17.22
C HIS A 31 0.76 -29.20 -17.88
N TRP A 32 0.32 -29.77 -18.97
CA TRP A 32 1.04 -30.84 -19.67
C TRP A 32 2.11 -30.32 -20.64
N LEU A 33 2.05 -29.03 -20.99
CA LEU A 33 3.04 -28.42 -21.86
C LEU A 33 4.38 -28.20 -21.12
N PRO A 34 5.51 -28.32 -21.84
CA PRO A 34 6.83 -28.03 -21.26
C PRO A 34 6.87 -26.59 -20.73
N GLN A 35 7.22 -26.44 -19.47
CA GLN A 35 7.26 -25.12 -18.80
C GLN A 35 8.22 -24.12 -19.46
N ARG A 36 9.20 -24.59 -20.24
CA ARG A 36 10.14 -23.76 -21.00
C ARG A 36 9.46 -22.84 -22.01
N ILE A 37 8.29 -23.25 -22.54
CA ILE A 37 7.47 -22.45 -23.47
C ILE A 37 6.94 -21.19 -22.76
N PHE A 38 6.73 -21.26 -21.45
CA PHE A 38 6.18 -20.21 -20.60
C PHE A 38 7.19 -19.73 -19.55
N LEU A 39 8.43 -19.48 -19.94
CA LEU A 39 9.49 -18.89 -19.13
C LEU A 39 9.72 -19.62 -17.79
N ASN A 40 9.58 -20.96 -17.76
CA ASN A 40 9.76 -21.80 -16.56
C ASN A 40 8.90 -21.33 -15.36
N TRP A 41 7.66 -21.01 -15.61
CA TRP A 41 6.76 -20.42 -14.62
C TRP A 41 6.64 -21.23 -13.31
N ARG A 42 6.70 -22.57 -13.36
CA ARG A 42 6.63 -23.43 -12.16
C ARG A 42 7.87 -23.27 -11.29
N ASP A 43 9.04 -23.23 -11.91
CA ASP A 43 10.29 -23.06 -11.18
C ASP A 43 10.33 -21.69 -10.52
N ARG A 44 9.89 -20.64 -11.21
CA ARG A 44 9.75 -19.29 -10.63
C ARG A 44 8.79 -19.26 -9.44
N ALA A 45 7.60 -19.84 -9.59
CA ALA A 45 6.61 -19.92 -8.50
C ALA A 45 7.14 -20.71 -7.30
N THR A 46 7.85 -21.85 -7.56
CA THR A 46 8.48 -22.66 -6.51
C THR A 46 9.58 -21.88 -5.79
N GLN A 47 10.39 -21.13 -6.52
CA GLN A 47 11.44 -20.30 -5.93
C GLN A 47 10.86 -19.23 -5.02
N VAL A 48 9.80 -18.53 -5.45
CA VAL A 48 9.08 -17.54 -4.62
C VAL A 48 8.55 -18.21 -3.36
N GLN A 49 7.84 -19.33 -3.48
CA GLN A 49 7.30 -20.06 -2.34
C GLN A 49 8.39 -20.45 -1.31
N GLN A 50 9.53 -20.99 -1.79
CA GLN A 50 10.63 -21.37 -0.91
C GLN A 50 11.25 -20.14 -0.21
N SER A 51 11.42 -19.05 -0.93
CA SER A 51 11.96 -17.81 -0.37
C SER A 51 11.01 -17.19 0.66
N MET A 52 9.69 -17.17 0.40
CA MET A 52 8.67 -16.72 1.36
C MET A 52 8.68 -17.59 2.62
N ASN A 53 8.66 -18.91 2.46
CA ASN A 53 8.70 -19.84 3.59
C ASN A 53 9.95 -19.62 4.45
N SER A 54 11.11 -19.48 3.83
CA SER A 54 12.38 -19.22 4.52
C SER A 54 12.35 -17.90 5.30
N LEU A 55 11.92 -16.83 4.64
CA LEU A 55 11.89 -15.49 5.24
C LEU A 55 10.86 -15.41 6.39
N TYR A 56 9.63 -15.86 6.16
CA TYR A 56 8.56 -15.74 7.16
C TYR A 56 8.79 -16.66 8.37
N SER A 57 9.34 -17.87 8.14
CA SER A 57 9.73 -18.74 9.25
C SER A 57 10.86 -18.14 10.09
N SER A 58 11.80 -17.41 9.47
CA SER A 58 12.84 -16.70 10.22
C SER A 58 12.25 -15.61 11.12
N PHE A 59 11.27 -14.85 10.64
CA PHE A 59 10.60 -13.82 11.46
C PHE A 59 9.94 -14.41 12.71
N LEU A 60 9.23 -15.54 12.57
CA LEU A 60 8.63 -16.20 13.73
C LEU A 60 9.69 -16.77 14.69
N SER A 61 10.77 -17.33 14.15
CA SER A 61 11.90 -17.83 14.95
C SER A 61 12.56 -16.72 15.76
N ASP A 62 12.85 -15.59 15.12
CA ASP A 62 13.44 -14.41 15.77
C ASP A 62 12.52 -13.84 16.85
N LEU A 63 11.21 -13.75 16.56
CA LEU A 63 10.20 -13.32 17.53
C LEU A 63 10.19 -14.23 18.75
N ARG A 64 10.16 -15.57 18.57
CA ARG A 64 10.17 -16.53 19.67
C ARG A 64 11.47 -16.47 20.49
N SER A 65 12.61 -16.36 19.82
CA SER A 65 13.90 -16.24 20.48
C SER A 65 13.98 -14.97 21.34
N ARG A 66 13.53 -13.85 20.79
CA ARG A 66 13.43 -12.59 21.53
C ARG A 66 12.47 -12.71 22.72
N ARG A 67 11.27 -13.28 22.52
CA ARG A 67 10.29 -13.48 23.62
C ARG A 67 10.88 -14.33 24.74
N ALA A 68 11.62 -15.37 24.42
CA ALA A 68 12.29 -16.20 25.41
C ALA A 68 13.36 -15.45 26.20
N ALA A 69 14.07 -14.51 25.56
CA ALA A 69 15.14 -13.74 26.19
C ALA A 69 14.64 -12.51 26.97
N THR A 70 13.67 -11.77 26.45
CA THR A 70 13.27 -10.46 26.99
C THR A 70 11.77 -10.31 27.26
N GLY A 71 10.97 -11.34 26.99
CA GLY A 71 9.52 -11.28 27.13
C GLY A 71 8.79 -10.61 25.95
N SER A 72 7.48 -10.42 26.12
CA SER A 72 6.62 -9.74 25.14
C SER A 72 6.94 -8.24 25.09
N ARG A 73 7.03 -7.67 23.86
CA ARG A 73 7.15 -6.22 23.62
C ARG A 73 5.83 -5.61 23.13
N ALA A 74 4.73 -6.35 23.21
CA ALA A 74 3.41 -5.95 22.77
C ALA A 74 3.32 -5.59 21.27
N SER A 75 4.21 -6.13 20.42
CA SER A 75 4.03 -6.08 18.98
C SER A 75 2.75 -6.83 18.56
N LEU A 76 2.29 -6.63 17.32
CA LEU A 76 1.11 -7.33 16.80
C LEU A 76 1.27 -8.86 16.94
N MET A 77 2.41 -9.39 16.52
CA MET A 77 2.66 -10.83 16.60
C MET A 77 2.91 -11.33 18.02
N ASP A 78 3.40 -10.50 18.94
CA ASP A 78 3.40 -10.84 20.38
C ASP A 78 1.96 -11.06 20.87
N LYS A 79 1.03 -10.16 20.54
CA LYS A 79 -0.40 -10.28 20.93
C LYS A 79 -1.06 -11.51 20.29
N VAL A 80 -0.72 -11.81 19.04
CA VAL A 80 -1.21 -13.02 18.36
C VAL A 80 -0.75 -14.28 19.10
N LEU A 81 0.53 -14.36 19.48
CA LEU A 81 1.05 -15.51 20.23
C LEU A 81 0.41 -15.62 21.61
N ASP A 82 0.22 -14.50 22.32
CA ASP A 82 -0.47 -14.48 23.62
C ASP A 82 -1.92 -14.98 23.50
N GLN A 83 -2.63 -14.56 22.43
CA GLN A 83 -3.99 -15.02 22.14
C GLN A 83 -4.01 -16.52 21.81
N VAL A 84 -3.11 -17.00 20.97
CA VAL A 84 -2.98 -18.43 20.62
C VAL A 84 -2.75 -19.29 21.86
N GLU A 85 -1.90 -18.85 22.77
CA GLU A 85 -1.65 -19.55 24.05
C GLU A 85 -2.91 -19.59 24.93
N SER A 86 -3.62 -18.47 25.01
CA SER A 86 -4.89 -18.37 25.76
C SER A 86 -5.97 -19.26 25.15
N GLU A 87 -6.13 -19.28 23.84
CA GLU A 87 -7.14 -20.09 23.14
C GLU A 87 -6.85 -21.58 23.25
N LYS A 88 -5.58 -22.00 23.16
CA LYS A 88 -5.16 -23.39 23.41
C LYS A 88 -5.54 -23.87 24.81
N ALA A 89 -5.45 -23.00 25.81
CA ALA A 89 -5.85 -23.28 27.16
C ALA A 89 -7.38 -23.39 27.35
N ALA A 90 -8.14 -22.58 26.58
CA ALA A 90 -9.60 -22.48 26.67
C ALA A 90 -10.34 -23.54 25.85
N VAL A 91 -9.79 -23.95 24.70
CA VAL A 91 -10.42 -24.88 23.74
C VAL A 91 -9.51 -26.07 23.47
N PRO A 92 -9.75 -27.24 24.11
CA PRO A 92 -8.97 -28.44 23.88
C PRO A 92 -8.98 -28.83 22.38
N GLY A 93 -7.79 -29.06 21.82
CA GLY A 93 -7.61 -29.44 20.40
C GLY A 93 -7.50 -28.30 19.42
N MET A 94 -7.66 -27.05 19.82
CA MET A 94 -7.37 -25.90 18.98
C MET A 94 -5.85 -25.73 18.84
N THR A 95 -5.37 -25.79 17.62
CA THR A 95 -3.93 -25.65 17.32
C THR A 95 -3.75 -24.79 16.07
N TYR A 96 -2.77 -23.91 16.13
CA TYR A 96 -2.26 -23.19 14.97
C TYR A 96 -0.90 -23.79 14.61
N SER A 97 -0.72 -24.14 13.35
CA SER A 97 0.57 -24.59 12.84
C SER A 97 1.56 -23.41 12.78
N ASP A 98 2.84 -23.71 12.87
CA ASP A 98 3.87 -22.69 12.66
C ASP A 98 3.76 -22.05 11.28
N HIS A 99 3.35 -22.81 10.27
CA HIS A 99 3.09 -22.30 8.91
C HIS A 99 2.01 -21.21 8.88
N GLU A 100 0.89 -21.41 9.57
CA GLU A 100 -0.17 -20.41 9.67
C GLU A 100 0.31 -19.14 10.38
N LEU A 101 1.07 -19.29 11.46
CA LEU A 101 1.58 -18.16 12.25
C LEU A 101 2.63 -17.34 11.48
N TRP A 102 3.58 -17.98 10.81
CA TRP A 102 4.58 -17.21 10.07
C TRP A 102 3.99 -16.57 8.81
N PHE A 103 3.02 -17.24 8.14
CA PHE A 103 2.32 -16.63 7.01
C PHE A 103 1.46 -15.44 7.45
N LEU A 104 0.79 -15.51 8.59
CA LEU A 104 0.06 -14.37 9.14
C LEU A 104 0.98 -13.17 9.33
N GLY A 105 2.12 -13.33 10.02
CA GLY A 105 3.08 -12.25 10.25
C GLY A 105 3.74 -11.75 8.96
N GLY A 106 4.14 -12.67 8.09
CA GLY A 106 4.76 -12.37 6.80
C GLY A 106 3.83 -11.58 5.88
N THR A 107 2.61 -12.06 5.70
CA THR A 107 1.60 -11.39 4.84
C THR A 107 1.24 -9.99 5.36
N LEU A 108 1.16 -9.79 6.67
CA LEU A 108 0.91 -8.46 7.24
C LEU A 108 2.09 -7.50 6.99
N THR A 109 3.32 -8.00 7.08
CA THR A 109 4.53 -7.23 6.80
C THR A 109 4.60 -6.87 5.31
N GLU A 110 4.38 -7.85 4.43
CA GLU A 110 4.34 -7.70 2.99
C GLU A 110 3.27 -6.67 2.56
N GLY A 111 2.02 -6.91 2.95
CA GLY A 111 0.90 -6.04 2.57
C GLY A 111 1.02 -4.60 3.08
N GLY A 112 1.71 -4.39 4.21
CA GLY A 112 1.84 -3.08 4.85
C GLY A 112 3.06 -2.26 4.43
N SER A 113 4.09 -2.88 3.86
CA SER A 113 5.35 -2.19 3.50
C SER A 113 5.26 -1.50 2.14
N ASP A 114 5.19 -2.27 1.06
CA ASP A 114 5.34 -1.76 -0.29
C ASP A 114 4.15 -0.93 -0.77
N THR A 115 2.93 -1.33 -0.41
CA THR A 115 1.73 -0.65 -0.89
C THR A 115 1.65 0.80 -0.40
N SER A 116 1.92 1.02 0.88
CA SER A 116 1.92 2.38 1.46
C SER A 116 3.07 3.22 0.91
N ALA A 117 4.27 2.65 0.77
CA ALA A 117 5.42 3.33 0.18
C ALA A 117 5.14 3.76 -1.26
N SER A 118 4.51 2.89 -2.06
CA SER A 118 4.15 3.18 -3.46
C SER A 118 3.17 4.35 -3.58
N ILE A 119 2.16 4.42 -2.71
CA ILE A 119 1.22 5.56 -2.70
C ILE A 119 1.92 6.85 -2.26
N ILE A 120 2.79 6.81 -1.27
CA ILE A 120 3.56 8.00 -0.84
C ILE A 120 4.48 8.47 -1.97
N THR A 121 5.13 7.55 -2.70
CA THR A 121 5.97 7.89 -3.85
C THR A 121 5.14 8.50 -4.99
N ALA A 122 3.97 7.93 -5.29
CA ALA A 122 3.04 8.50 -6.29
C ALA A 122 2.56 9.91 -5.88
N LEU A 123 2.35 10.17 -4.58
CA LEU A 123 2.05 11.52 -4.10
C LEU A 123 3.21 12.49 -4.34
N VAL A 124 4.43 12.10 -3.99
CA VAL A 124 5.61 12.95 -4.24
C VAL A 124 5.70 13.31 -5.72
N GLN A 125 5.46 12.33 -6.60
CA GLN A 125 5.42 12.54 -8.05
C GLN A 125 4.28 13.51 -8.45
N ALA A 126 3.09 13.37 -7.86
CA ALA A 126 1.97 14.29 -8.09
C ALA A 126 2.30 15.71 -7.64
N MET A 127 2.94 15.90 -6.48
CA MET A 127 3.34 17.22 -5.98
C MET A 127 4.40 17.89 -6.86
N LEU A 128 5.33 17.11 -7.42
CA LEU A 128 6.34 17.62 -8.36
C LEU A 128 5.72 18.18 -9.65
N THR A 129 4.68 17.52 -10.14
CA THR A 129 4.04 17.86 -11.42
C THR A 129 2.85 18.80 -11.27
N ASN A 130 2.32 18.96 -10.05
CA ASN A 130 1.20 19.86 -9.73
C ASN A 130 1.56 20.82 -8.57
N PRO A 131 2.45 21.80 -8.81
CA PRO A 131 2.93 22.69 -7.75
C PRO A 131 1.81 23.58 -7.17
N ASP A 132 0.72 23.80 -7.88
CA ASP A 132 -0.43 24.54 -7.39
C ASP A 132 -1.17 23.75 -6.31
N VAL A 133 -1.41 22.46 -6.53
CA VAL A 133 -1.99 21.55 -5.56
C VAL A 133 -1.13 21.48 -4.29
N GLN A 134 0.20 21.39 -4.46
CA GLN A 134 1.11 21.40 -3.32
C GLN A 134 0.98 22.69 -2.51
N ARG A 135 0.93 23.86 -3.16
CA ARG A 135 0.77 25.16 -2.48
C ARG A 135 -0.54 25.26 -1.72
N GLU A 136 -1.63 24.76 -2.31
CA GLU A 136 -2.95 24.78 -1.68
C GLU A 136 -3.00 23.90 -0.44
N ALA A 137 -2.51 22.67 -0.55
CA ALA A 137 -2.40 21.76 0.61
C ALA A 137 -1.50 22.35 1.72
N GLN A 138 -0.40 23.01 1.34
CA GLN A 138 0.47 23.69 2.30
C GLN A 138 -0.19 24.89 2.96
N ALA A 139 -0.99 25.65 2.22
CA ALA A 139 -1.74 26.78 2.78
C ALA A 139 -2.81 26.33 3.80
N GLU A 140 -3.53 25.24 3.50
CA GLU A 140 -4.45 24.61 4.46
C GLU A 140 -3.72 24.18 5.73
N ILE A 141 -2.60 23.49 5.60
CA ILE A 141 -1.80 23.03 6.73
C ILE A 141 -1.31 24.23 7.57
N ASP A 142 -0.81 25.28 6.93
CA ASP A 142 -0.25 26.46 7.61
C ASP A 142 -1.31 27.27 8.38
N ALA A 143 -2.58 27.21 7.93
CA ALA A 143 -3.69 27.84 8.62
C ALA A 143 -4.12 27.12 9.91
N VAL A 144 -3.79 25.84 10.04
CA VAL A 144 -4.24 24.98 11.15
C VAL A 144 -3.11 24.52 12.06
N ILE A 145 -1.94 24.21 11.47
CA ILE A 145 -0.82 23.59 12.18
C ILE A 145 0.32 24.59 12.34
N PRO A 146 0.65 25.01 13.58
CA PRO A 146 1.79 25.88 13.83
C PRO A 146 3.12 25.17 13.54
N ALA A 147 4.21 25.94 13.47
CA ALA A 147 5.53 25.41 13.13
C ALA A 147 6.22 24.64 14.28
N ASP A 148 5.71 24.73 15.49
CA ASP A 148 6.27 24.11 16.72
C ASP A 148 5.70 22.71 17.02
N ARG A 149 4.78 22.20 16.21
CA ARG A 149 4.31 20.82 16.25
C ARG A 149 4.04 20.27 14.85
N SER A 150 4.27 18.98 14.64
CA SER A 150 3.88 18.33 13.37
C SER A 150 2.40 17.93 13.36
N PRO A 151 1.80 17.70 12.17
CA PRO A 151 0.45 17.16 12.04
C PRO A 151 0.27 15.81 12.73
N THR A 152 -0.90 15.60 13.31
CA THR A 152 -1.31 14.36 13.97
C THR A 152 -2.62 13.84 13.38
N TRP A 153 -3.06 12.64 13.76
CA TRP A 153 -4.36 12.11 13.32
C TRP A 153 -5.56 12.95 13.83
N ALA A 154 -5.41 13.65 14.95
CA ALA A 154 -6.45 14.52 15.46
C ALA A 154 -6.74 15.72 14.54
N ASP A 155 -5.80 16.07 13.68
CA ASP A 155 -5.93 17.17 12.72
C ASP A 155 -6.68 16.78 11.44
N TYR A 156 -7.01 15.49 11.24
CA TYR A 156 -7.63 14.97 10.01
C TYR A 156 -8.86 15.77 9.57
N ALA A 157 -9.78 16.03 10.49
CA ALA A 157 -11.02 16.76 10.18
C ALA A 157 -10.80 18.24 9.82
N SER A 158 -9.63 18.80 10.18
CA SER A 158 -9.26 20.19 9.93
C SER A 158 -8.38 20.35 8.68
N LEU A 159 -8.02 19.25 8.02
CA LEU A 159 -7.18 19.21 6.81
C LEU A 159 -7.89 18.46 5.66
N PRO A 160 -9.08 18.91 5.25
CA PRO A 160 -9.89 18.22 4.25
C PRO A 160 -9.20 18.16 2.88
N TYR A 161 -8.47 19.19 2.45
CA TYR A 161 -7.79 19.20 1.17
C TYR A 161 -6.62 18.21 1.14
N VAL A 162 -5.87 18.09 2.23
CA VAL A 162 -4.84 17.03 2.37
C VAL A 162 -5.49 15.64 2.28
N ALA A 163 -6.65 15.42 2.92
CA ALA A 163 -7.38 14.15 2.83
C ALA A 163 -7.85 13.87 1.38
N GLN A 164 -8.29 14.90 0.64
CA GLN A 164 -8.62 14.79 -0.79
C GLN A 164 -7.40 14.41 -1.62
N CYS A 165 -6.23 14.99 -1.35
CA CYS A 165 -4.97 14.60 -2.01
C CYS A 165 -4.64 13.11 -1.80
N VAL A 166 -4.87 12.55 -0.59
CA VAL A 166 -4.70 11.11 -0.33
C VAL A 166 -5.63 10.27 -1.20
N LYS A 167 -6.93 10.60 -1.20
CA LYS A 167 -7.94 9.90 -1.98
C LYS A 167 -7.65 9.97 -3.48
N GLU A 168 -7.27 11.15 -3.94
CA GLU A 168 -6.90 11.35 -5.34
C GLU A 168 -5.65 10.57 -5.74
N THR A 169 -4.66 10.46 -4.87
CA THR A 169 -3.47 9.63 -5.13
C THR A 169 -3.86 8.16 -5.31
N MET A 170 -4.72 7.65 -4.44
CA MET A 170 -5.25 6.28 -4.50
C MET A 170 -6.08 6.03 -5.77
N ARG A 171 -6.84 7.02 -6.22
CA ARG A 171 -7.60 6.98 -7.48
C ARG A 171 -6.67 7.02 -8.68
N TRP A 172 -5.78 8.00 -8.71
CA TRP A 172 -4.92 8.32 -9.85
C TRP A 172 -3.88 7.24 -10.14
N ARG A 173 -3.31 6.65 -9.08
CA ARG A 173 -2.28 5.59 -9.20
C ARG A 173 -2.58 4.43 -8.23
N PRO A 174 -3.55 3.58 -8.57
CA PRO A 174 -3.82 2.39 -7.76
C PRO A 174 -2.64 1.42 -7.82
N VAL A 175 -2.14 1.02 -6.65
CA VAL A 175 -1.01 0.07 -6.54
C VAL A 175 -1.37 -1.31 -7.09
N THR A 176 -2.64 -1.70 -7.00
CA THR A 176 -3.17 -2.96 -7.54
C THR A 176 -4.27 -2.67 -8.55
N PRO A 177 -3.92 -2.33 -9.81
CA PRO A 177 -4.88 -1.84 -10.80
C PRO A 177 -5.96 -2.84 -11.18
N LEU A 178 -5.69 -4.15 -11.05
CA LEU A 178 -6.66 -5.23 -11.30
C LEU A 178 -7.12 -5.94 -10.02
N ALA A 179 -6.69 -5.47 -8.84
CA ALA A 179 -6.91 -6.08 -7.54
C ALA A 179 -6.55 -7.59 -7.52
N PHE A 180 -6.91 -8.31 -6.46
CA PHE A 180 -6.74 -9.77 -6.45
C PHE A 180 -7.87 -10.43 -7.23
N PRO A 181 -7.57 -11.38 -8.14
CA PRO A 181 -8.60 -12.16 -8.80
C PRO A 181 -9.41 -12.98 -7.80
N HIS A 182 -10.71 -13.02 -7.97
CA HIS A 182 -11.64 -13.83 -7.18
C HIS A 182 -12.23 -14.95 -8.03
N ALA A 183 -12.67 -16.04 -7.40
CA ALA A 183 -13.43 -17.08 -8.07
C ALA A 183 -14.81 -17.24 -7.43
N LEU A 184 -15.84 -17.44 -8.24
CA LEU A 184 -17.19 -17.71 -7.74
C LEU A 184 -17.22 -19.05 -7.01
N ALA A 185 -17.74 -19.05 -5.79
CA ALA A 185 -17.90 -20.27 -4.99
C ALA A 185 -19.05 -21.17 -5.44
N GLN A 186 -20.04 -20.60 -6.13
CA GLN A 186 -21.24 -21.26 -6.65
C GLN A 186 -21.71 -20.55 -7.93
N ASP A 187 -22.62 -21.17 -8.66
CA ASP A 187 -23.30 -20.54 -9.80
C ASP A 187 -24.09 -19.32 -9.32
N ASP A 188 -24.11 -18.25 -10.11
CA ASP A 188 -24.83 -17.02 -9.78
C ASP A 188 -25.37 -16.33 -11.05
N TRP A 189 -26.32 -15.43 -10.86
CA TRP A 189 -26.90 -14.58 -11.91
C TRP A 189 -26.72 -13.12 -11.50
N VAL A 190 -26.06 -12.35 -12.35
CA VAL A 190 -25.83 -10.91 -12.12
C VAL A 190 -26.31 -10.16 -13.36
N ASP A 191 -27.27 -9.26 -13.20
CA ASP A 191 -27.83 -8.42 -14.27
C ASP A 191 -28.28 -9.21 -15.51
N GLY A 192 -28.83 -10.42 -15.31
CA GLY A 192 -29.29 -11.31 -16.39
C GLY A 192 -28.17 -12.15 -17.01
N TYR A 193 -26.93 -12.05 -16.57
CA TYR A 193 -25.84 -12.92 -17.02
C TYR A 193 -25.65 -14.09 -16.07
N PHE A 194 -25.58 -15.30 -16.62
CA PHE A 194 -25.23 -16.50 -15.87
C PHE A 194 -23.71 -16.59 -15.67
N LEU A 195 -23.29 -16.69 -14.43
CA LEU A 195 -21.88 -16.84 -14.04
C LEU A 195 -21.68 -18.20 -13.38
N PRO A 196 -21.04 -19.17 -14.06
CA PRO A 196 -20.77 -20.49 -13.49
C PRO A 196 -19.85 -20.44 -12.27
N LYS A 197 -19.99 -21.41 -11.36
CA LYS A 197 -19.02 -21.67 -10.29
C LYS A 197 -17.61 -21.78 -10.88
N GLY A 198 -16.64 -21.17 -10.20
CA GLY A 198 -15.25 -21.15 -10.63
C GLY A 198 -14.91 -20.03 -11.63
N THR A 199 -15.91 -19.25 -12.09
CA THR A 199 -15.64 -18.07 -12.92
C THR A 199 -14.71 -17.12 -12.20
N THR A 200 -13.61 -16.73 -12.86
CA THR A 200 -12.69 -15.72 -12.34
C THR A 200 -13.30 -14.33 -12.51
N VAL A 201 -13.36 -13.58 -11.40
CA VAL A 201 -13.85 -12.20 -11.36
C VAL A 201 -12.68 -11.27 -11.03
N ILE A 202 -12.43 -10.30 -11.90
CA ILE A 202 -11.37 -9.31 -11.77
C ILE A 202 -12.01 -7.95 -11.49
N ILE A 203 -11.57 -7.28 -10.43
CA ILE A 203 -11.95 -5.90 -10.12
C ILE A 203 -11.02 -4.98 -10.92
N ASN A 204 -11.48 -4.46 -12.04
CA ASN A 204 -10.73 -3.51 -12.85
C ASN A 204 -10.73 -2.13 -12.16
N ALA A 205 -9.96 -2.01 -11.05
CA ALA A 205 -9.86 -0.76 -10.29
C ALA A 205 -9.36 0.39 -11.16
N TRP A 206 -8.37 0.16 -12.01
CA TRP A 206 -7.87 1.16 -12.95
C TRP A 206 -8.98 1.71 -13.84
N GLY A 207 -9.69 0.83 -14.54
CA GLY A 207 -10.77 1.26 -15.46
C GLY A 207 -11.89 2.01 -14.77
N MET A 208 -12.30 1.56 -13.57
CA MET A 208 -13.34 2.22 -12.79
C MET A 208 -12.89 3.59 -12.24
N GLN A 209 -11.63 3.71 -11.86
CA GLN A 209 -11.05 4.94 -11.31
C GLN A 209 -10.65 5.95 -12.39
N HIS A 210 -10.60 5.51 -13.66
CA HIS A 210 -10.35 6.36 -14.83
C HIS A 210 -11.57 6.49 -15.75
N ASP A 211 -12.76 6.14 -15.26
CA ASP A 211 -14.00 6.29 -16.04
C ASP A 211 -14.34 7.78 -16.22
N THR A 212 -14.36 8.25 -17.48
CA THR A 212 -14.68 9.62 -17.86
C THR A 212 -16.13 10.03 -17.53
N LYS A 213 -17.02 9.06 -17.28
CA LYS A 213 -18.38 9.34 -16.79
C LYS A 213 -18.41 9.77 -15.33
N ARG A 214 -17.43 9.33 -14.55
CA ARG A 214 -17.34 9.63 -13.13
C ARG A 214 -16.35 10.76 -12.83
N TYR A 215 -15.23 10.78 -13.53
CA TYR A 215 -14.15 11.74 -13.31
C TYR A 215 -13.88 12.53 -14.60
N SER A 216 -14.01 13.86 -14.53
CA SER A 216 -13.58 14.69 -15.65
C SER A 216 -12.04 14.68 -15.71
N LYS A 217 -11.47 14.45 -16.90
CA LYS A 217 -10.01 14.36 -17.09
C LYS A 217 -9.33 13.36 -16.13
N PRO A 218 -9.69 12.08 -16.15
CA PRO A 218 -9.26 11.10 -15.15
C PRO A 218 -7.75 10.89 -15.08
N GLU A 219 -6.99 11.27 -16.13
CA GLU A 219 -5.53 11.22 -16.14
C GLU A 219 -4.89 12.41 -15.38
N ALA A 220 -5.62 13.47 -15.12
CA ALA A 220 -5.14 14.57 -14.32
C ALA A 220 -5.19 14.24 -12.83
N PHE A 221 -4.21 14.73 -12.07
CA PHE A 221 -4.26 14.72 -10.62
C PHE A 221 -5.03 15.94 -10.14
N ASP A 222 -6.26 15.71 -9.66
CA ASP A 222 -7.17 16.77 -9.26
C ASP A 222 -7.89 16.41 -7.95
N PRO A 223 -7.43 16.90 -6.79
CA PRO A 223 -8.06 16.64 -5.50
C PRO A 223 -9.53 17.05 -5.42
N GLU A 224 -9.99 17.98 -6.26
CA GLU A 224 -11.38 18.43 -6.34
C GLU A 224 -12.35 17.32 -6.75
N HIS A 225 -11.87 16.22 -7.34
CA HIS A 225 -12.68 15.01 -7.53
C HIS A 225 -13.30 14.49 -6.22
N PHE A 226 -12.71 14.83 -5.08
CA PHE A 226 -13.16 14.44 -3.75
C PHE A 226 -13.63 15.63 -2.90
N ALA A 227 -13.95 16.77 -3.51
CA ALA A 227 -14.46 17.94 -2.80
C ALA A 227 -15.70 17.57 -1.95
N GLY A 228 -15.68 17.96 -0.68
CA GLY A 228 -16.76 17.67 0.28
C GLY A 228 -16.83 16.23 0.77
N CYS A 229 -15.92 15.32 0.34
CA CYS A 229 -15.84 13.97 0.86
C CYS A 229 -15.14 13.96 2.23
N THR A 230 -15.92 13.90 3.30
CA THR A 230 -15.42 13.87 4.70
C THR A 230 -15.38 12.47 5.30
N LYS A 231 -16.00 11.49 4.66
CA LYS A 231 -16.04 10.10 5.14
C LYS A 231 -14.68 9.44 5.01
N LEU A 232 -14.37 8.58 5.96
CA LEU A 232 -13.17 7.75 5.93
C LEU A 232 -13.31 6.61 4.91
N ALA A 233 -12.18 6.15 4.36
CA ALA A 233 -12.17 5.07 3.39
C ALA A 233 -12.86 3.77 3.86
N PRO A 234 -12.77 3.33 5.14
CA PRO A 234 -13.53 2.19 5.64
C PRO A 234 -15.04 2.37 5.59
N GLU A 235 -15.55 3.58 5.82
CA GLU A 235 -16.98 3.89 5.74
C GLU A 235 -17.45 3.81 4.28
N LEU A 236 -16.71 4.43 3.37
CA LEU A 236 -17.00 4.43 1.94
C LEU A 236 -16.88 3.03 1.32
N ALA A 237 -15.88 2.25 1.74
CA ALA A 237 -15.66 0.91 1.23
C ALA A 237 -16.75 -0.09 1.63
N ASN A 238 -17.47 0.16 2.73
CA ASN A 238 -18.60 -0.64 3.21
C ASN A 238 -19.97 -0.02 2.87
N GLY A 239 -19.98 1.17 2.27
CA GLY A 239 -21.18 1.88 1.84
C GLY A 239 -21.65 1.49 0.43
N PRO A 240 -22.65 2.23 -0.09
CA PRO A 240 -23.12 2.08 -1.47
C PRO A 240 -21.97 2.30 -2.47
N TRP A 241 -21.98 1.54 -3.54
CA TRP A 241 -20.91 1.58 -4.55
C TRP A 241 -20.84 2.94 -5.28
N GLU A 242 -21.95 3.64 -5.37
CA GLU A 242 -22.05 4.98 -5.97
C GLU A 242 -21.28 6.05 -5.18
N GLU A 243 -21.22 5.88 -3.84
CA GLU A 243 -20.54 6.81 -2.94
C GLU A 243 -19.07 6.48 -2.74
N ARG A 244 -18.61 5.35 -3.29
CA ARG A 244 -17.27 4.86 -3.04
C ARG A 244 -16.22 5.82 -3.63
N ASP A 245 -15.17 6.12 -2.84
CA ASP A 245 -14.07 7.00 -3.26
C ASP A 245 -13.16 6.32 -4.31
N HIS A 246 -12.59 5.17 -3.98
CA HIS A 246 -11.73 4.39 -4.87
C HIS A 246 -11.79 2.88 -4.52
N TYR A 247 -11.20 2.05 -5.38
CA TYR A 247 -11.18 0.59 -5.22
C TYR A 247 -9.82 0.05 -4.78
N GLY A 248 -8.88 0.91 -4.38
CA GLY A 248 -7.52 0.52 -4.00
C GLY A 248 -7.45 -0.42 -2.79
N TYR A 249 -8.50 -0.49 -1.96
CA TYR A 249 -8.62 -1.43 -0.85
C TYR A 249 -9.40 -2.71 -1.19
N GLY A 250 -9.75 -2.94 -2.46
CA GLY A 250 -10.59 -4.08 -2.85
C GLY A 250 -12.06 -3.91 -2.49
N ALA A 251 -12.85 -4.98 -2.40
CA ALA A 251 -14.29 -4.93 -2.16
C ALA A 251 -14.83 -6.14 -1.38
N GLY A 252 -15.99 -5.97 -0.74
CA GLY A 252 -16.76 -7.03 -0.10
C GLY A 252 -16.02 -7.67 1.08
N ARG A 253 -16.26 -8.98 1.30
CA ARG A 253 -15.70 -9.72 2.45
C ARG A 253 -14.18 -9.91 2.43
N ARG A 254 -13.53 -9.58 1.32
CA ARG A 254 -12.06 -9.63 1.15
C ARG A 254 -11.44 -8.24 1.05
N LEU A 255 -12.17 -7.22 1.57
CA LEU A 255 -11.64 -5.87 1.75
C LEU A 255 -10.31 -5.91 2.51
N CYS A 256 -9.40 -5.00 2.15
CA CYS A 256 -8.09 -4.89 2.79
C CYS A 256 -8.22 -4.82 4.32
N PRO A 257 -7.64 -5.75 5.08
CA PRO A 257 -7.72 -5.73 6.55
C PRO A 257 -6.94 -4.56 7.16
N GLY A 258 -5.95 -4.03 6.43
CA GLY A 258 -5.12 -2.89 6.84
C GLY A 258 -5.72 -1.52 6.54
N ILE A 259 -6.96 -1.42 5.99
CA ILE A 259 -7.54 -0.15 5.52
C ILE A 259 -7.50 0.97 6.57
N HIS A 260 -7.81 0.67 7.84
CA HIS A 260 -7.80 1.66 8.93
C HIS A 260 -6.39 2.17 9.24
N LEU A 261 -5.38 1.30 9.18
CA LEU A 261 -3.99 1.66 9.42
C LEU A 261 -3.42 2.41 8.22
N ALA A 262 -3.69 1.91 7.01
CA ALA A 262 -3.20 2.50 5.77
C ALA A 262 -3.72 3.93 5.59
N GLU A 263 -5.02 4.18 5.78
CA GLU A 263 -5.59 5.53 5.66
C GLU A 263 -4.92 6.53 6.62
N ARG A 264 -4.73 6.12 7.89
CA ARG A 264 -4.06 6.97 8.88
C ARG A 264 -2.60 7.22 8.51
N ASN A 265 -1.88 6.19 8.10
CA ASN A 265 -0.47 6.30 7.74
C ASN A 265 -0.27 7.17 6.50
N LEU A 266 -1.10 6.99 5.46
CA LEU A 266 -1.04 7.80 4.25
C LEU A 266 -1.34 9.27 4.54
N PHE A 267 -2.41 9.55 5.31
CA PHE A 267 -2.72 10.92 5.72
C PHE A 267 -1.56 11.54 6.52
N LEU A 268 -1.05 10.85 7.53
CA LEU A 268 0.04 11.37 8.36
C LEU A 268 1.32 11.59 7.57
N ALA A 269 1.70 10.64 6.73
CA ALA A 269 2.89 10.77 5.89
C ALA A 269 2.78 11.99 4.97
N MET A 270 1.62 12.16 4.31
CA MET A 270 1.35 13.25 3.39
C MET A 270 1.32 14.60 4.09
N ALA A 271 0.55 14.70 5.19
CA ALA A 271 0.46 15.92 5.97
C ALA A 271 1.84 16.34 6.52
N LYS A 272 2.61 15.41 7.08
CA LYS A 272 3.95 15.69 7.62
C LYS A 272 4.95 16.07 6.54
N LEU A 273 4.95 15.39 5.40
CA LEU A 273 5.82 15.74 4.27
C LEU A 273 5.53 17.16 3.75
N LEU A 274 4.26 17.49 3.51
CA LEU A 274 3.86 18.81 3.02
C LEU A 274 4.03 19.92 4.08
N TRP A 275 3.89 19.59 5.35
CA TRP A 275 4.16 20.52 6.43
C TRP A 275 5.66 20.82 6.55
N ALA A 276 6.53 19.81 6.49
CA ALA A 276 7.95 19.96 6.73
C ALA A 276 8.71 20.44 5.49
N PHE A 277 8.29 20.03 4.29
CA PHE A 277 9.08 20.20 3.09
C PHE A 277 8.29 20.84 1.94
N GLU A 278 9.00 21.57 1.12
CA GLU A 278 8.63 21.89 -0.26
C GLU A 278 9.28 20.85 -1.17
N ILE A 279 8.45 20.17 -1.95
CA ILE A 279 8.88 19.13 -2.89
C ILE A 279 9.12 19.78 -4.23
N LEU A 280 10.34 19.72 -4.71
CA LEU A 280 10.83 20.47 -5.88
C LEU A 280 11.46 19.52 -6.90
N PRO A 281 11.39 19.83 -8.19
CA PRO A 281 12.18 19.15 -9.20
C PRO A 281 13.68 19.17 -8.86
N ALA A 282 14.37 18.08 -9.12
CA ALA A 282 15.82 18.09 -9.10
C ALA A 282 16.37 19.08 -10.16
N VAL A 283 17.61 19.48 -9.95
CA VAL A 283 18.32 20.37 -10.86
C VAL A 283 19.53 19.61 -11.38
N ASP A 284 19.68 19.58 -12.69
CA ASP A 284 20.86 19.02 -13.32
C ASP A 284 22.12 19.82 -12.91
N GLY A 285 23.15 19.13 -12.47
CA GLY A 285 24.35 19.75 -11.92
C GLY A 285 25.23 20.45 -12.97
N GLU A 286 25.09 20.11 -14.24
CA GLU A 286 25.89 20.67 -15.34
C GLU A 286 25.15 21.84 -16.02
N THR A 287 23.86 21.64 -16.30
CA THR A 287 23.05 22.62 -17.06
C THR A 287 22.33 23.62 -16.16
N GLY A 288 22.09 23.29 -14.89
CA GLY A 288 21.27 24.09 -13.98
C GLY A 288 19.77 24.03 -14.29
N GLU A 289 19.35 23.23 -15.24
CA GLU A 289 17.94 23.08 -15.62
C GLU A 289 17.18 22.14 -14.68
N LYS A 290 15.86 22.33 -14.58
CA LYS A 290 15.00 21.43 -13.83
C LYS A 290 14.86 20.09 -14.55
N VAL A 291 15.07 19.00 -13.85
CA VAL A 291 14.85 17.65 -14.37
C VAL A 291 13.35 17.36 -14.36
N GLY A 292 12.79 17.05 -15.53
CA GLY A 292 11.39 16.66 -15.67
C GLY A 292 11.13 15.26 -15.07
N VAL A 293 9.94 15.07 -14.54
CA VAL A 293 9.49 13.76 -14.03
C VAL A 293 8.29 13.33 -14.87
N SER A 294 8.40 12.14 -15.53
CA SER A 294 7.27 11.56 -16.24
C SER A 294 6.24 11.03 -15.25
N THR A 295 4.97 11.19 -15.61
CA THR A 295 3.83 10.59 -14.90
C THR A 295 3.08 9.59 -15.78
N ASP A 296 3.56 9.31 -16.99
CA ASP A 296 2.94 8.32 -17.86
C ASP A 296 2.98 6.94 -17.20
N PRO A 297 1.84 6.29 -16.99
CA PRO A 297 1.80 4.97 -16.34
C PRO A 297 2.65 3.90 -17.05
N ARG A 298 2.89 4.04 -18.35
CA ARG A 298 3.64 3.08 -19.16
C ARG A 298 5.16 3.25 -19.06
N GLU A 299 5.61 4.44 -18.71
CA GLU A 299 7.04 4.80 -18.69
C GLU A 299 7.56 4.97 -17.28
N ALA A 300 6.73 5.51 -16.38
CA ALA A 300 7.12 5.92 -15.04
C ALA A 300 6.81 4.88 -13.95
N TYR A 301 6.13 3.79 -14.31
CA TYR A 301 5.72 2.76 -13.35
C TYR A 301 6.17 1.37 -13.78
N CYS A 302 6.52 0.53 -12.82
CA CYS A 302 6.87 -0.86 -13.08
C CYS A 302 5.64 -1.67 -13.51
N GLU A 303 5.90 -2.70 -14.30
CA GLU A 303 4.93 -3.75 -14.58
C GLU A 303 4.89 -4.74 -13.41
N GLY A 304 3.74 -5.36 -13.18
CA GLY A 304 3.60 -6.36 -12.14
C GLY A 304 2.21 -6.35 -11.49
N PHE A 305 2.04 -7.22 -10.51
CA PHE A 305 0.83 -7.24 -9.69
C PHE A 305 0.73 -5.96 -8.82
N LEU A 306 1.86 -5.53 -8.25
CA LEU A 306 2.00 -4.23 -7.60
C LEU A 306 2.65 -3.25 -8.58
N VAL A 307 1.97 -2.15 -8.83
CA VAL A 307 2.41 -1.08 -9.73
C VAL A 307 2.98 0.07 -8.90
N CYS A 308 4.30 0.26 -8.98
CA CYS A 308 5.04 1.24 -8.23
C CYS A 308 5.78 2.19 -9.19
N ALA A 309 5.93 3.45 -8.82
CA ALA A 309 6.74 4.36 -9.62
C ALA A 309 8.21 3.90 -9.64
N TYR A 310 8.86 4.01 -10.80
CA TYR A 310 10.31 3.92 -10.88
C TYR A 310 10.96 5.06 -10.12
N ASP A 311 12.23 4.91 -9.78
CA ASP A 311 13.00 5.99 -9.16
C ASP A 311 13.01 7.24 -10.03
N PHE A 312 12.74 8.37 -9.43
CA PHE A 312 12.79 9.67 -10.07
C PHE A 312 13.49 10.71 -9.18
N PRO A 313 14.17 11.67 -9.78
CA PRO A 313 14.91 12.67 -9.01
C PRO A 313 13.94 13.71 -8.41
N ALA A 314 14.03 13.90 -7.10
CA ALA A 314 13.29 14.92 -6.36
C ALA A 314 14.19 15.64 -5.35
N ARG A 315 13.84 16.87 -5.03
CA ARG A 315 14.54 17.67 -4.04
C ARG A 315 13.57 18.13 -2.97
N PHE A 316 13.92 17.88 -1.71
CA PHE A 316 13.15 18.30 -0.55
C PHE A 316 13.82 19.49 0.11
N ARG A 317 13.12 20.61 0.17
CA ARG A 317 13.58 21.82 0.84
C ARG A 317 12.77 22.03 2.12
N VAL A 318 13.44 22.11 3.25
CA VAL A 318 12.77 22.37 4.54
C VAL A 318 12.05 23.72 4.51
N ARG A 319 10.82 23.78 4.99
CA ARG A 319 9.96 24.97 5.00
C ARG A 319 10.20 25.87 6.23
N GLY A 320 11.43 26.02 6.69
CA GLY A 320 11.84 26.92 7.75
C GLY A 320 12.53 26.23 8.92
N GLU A 321 13.33 26.99 9.65
CA GLU A 321 14.17 26.43 10.72
C GLU A 321 13.35 25.91 11.90
N GLN A 322 12.27 26.60 12.28
CA GLN A 322 11.41 26.14 13.38
C GLN A 322 10.81 24.75 13.11
N ARG A 323 10.36 24.48 11.86
CA ARG A 323 9.88 23.13 11.49
C ARG A 323 10.99 22.10 11.54
N ARG A 324 12.19 22.45 11.12
CA ARG A 324 13.35 21.57 11.24
C ARG A 324 13.65 21.22 12.70
N GLU A 325 13.67 22.20 13.59
CA GLU A 325 13.86 21.99 15.03
C GLU A 325 12.76 21.10 15.61
N THR A 326 11.51 21.33 15.22
CA THR A 326 10.36 20.51 15.63
C THR A 326 10.51 19.05 15.19
N VAL A 327 10.87 18.81 13.93
CA VAL A 327 11.12 17.43 13.44
C VAL A 327 12.21 16.75 14.25
N MET A 328 13.33 17.43 14.49
CA MET A 328 14.46 16.86 15.24
C MET A 328 14.12 16.58 16.70
N ARG A 329 13.34 17.45 17.34
CA ARG A 329 12.85 17.27 18.71
C ARG A 329 11.92 16.06 18.78
N GLU A 330 10.86 16.02 17.95
CA GLU A 330 9.86 14.95 17.95
C GLU A 330 10.52 13.60 17.62
N PHE A 331 11.46 13.55 16.69
CA PHE A 331 12.22 12.35 16.39
C PHE A 331 13.02 11.87 17.61
N GLY A 332 13.68 12.77 18.33
CA GLY A 332 14.43 12.45 19.55
C GLY A 332 13.53 11.92 20.68
N GLU A 333 12.32 12.47 20.82
CA GLU A 333 11.32 12.01 21.79
C GLU A 333 10.85 10.58 21.48
N GLU A 334 10.64 10.25 20.20
CA GLU A 334 10.17 8.95 19.74
C GLU A 334 11.29 7.89 19.65
N GLU A 335 12.55 8.27 19.61
CA GLU A 335 13.67 7.33 19.51
C GLU A 335 13.62 6.26 20.62
N GLY A 336 13.22 6.65 21.83
CA GLY A 336 13.03 5.73 22.96
C GLY A 336 11.95 4.67 22.73
N VAL A 337 10.95 4.97 21.88
CA VAL A 337 9.90 4.00 21.48
C VAL A 337 10.49 3.00 20.50
N PHE A 338 11.23 3.46 19.49
CA PHE A 338 11.86 2.59 18.50
C PHE A 338 12.87 1.63 19.11
N ARG A 339 13.69 2.10 20.06
CA ARG A 339 14.68 1.27 20.78
C ARG A 339 14.06 0.05 21.49
N ARG A 340 12.77 0.08 21.85
CA ARG A 340 12.07 -1.09 22.44
C ARG A 340 11.95 -2.24 21.45
N PHE A 341 12.02 -1.95 20.15
CA PHE A 341 11.85 -2.92 19.06
C PHE A 341 13.17 -3.26 18.37
N GLU A 342 14.26 -2.58 18.71
CA GLU A 342 15.62 -2.87 18.26
C GLU A 342 16.22 -4.01 19.08
N GLY A 343 16.94 -4.95 18.45
CA GLY A 343 17.65 -6.07 19.09
C GLY A 343 17.10 -7.43 18.76
#